data_7fb6d755f2b9df172f982cd93bf3f368
#
_entry.id   7fb6d755f2b9df172f982cd93bf3f368
#
_cell.length_a   1.000
_cell.length_b   1.000
_cell.length_c   1.000
_cell.angle_alpha   90.00
_cell.angle_beta   90.00
_cell.angle_gamma   90.00
#
_symmetry.space_group_name_H-M   'P 1'
#
loop_
_entity.id
_entity.type
_entity.pdbx_description
1 polymer ?
#
loop_
_entity_poly.entity_id
_entity_poly.type
_entity_poly.pdbx_seq_one_letter_code
_entity_poly.pdbx_strand_id
1 'polypeptide(L)'
;MLALFAVGVITLIVLKALNFGSRRRGVVKCVCSALFVAMAAVNFVGSIYELRALALLGVAFAALGDVLLVFMDKRLYFLMGVVSFSCASLCLSMYSFFTFGWQWWFVFIFVAFVSGLSVGQVFKVIDFGRSVVYLNIYSGLVALCGSLGFTLVVQGTGDMPSFLFGMGCFMYFISDICLGLYLYTFKHNRLVDCINTMLYFPGLMLVALSL
;
A
#
# COMPACT_ATOMS: atom_id res chain seq x y z
N MET A 1 -7.15 0.92 -20.43
CA MET A 1 -6.17 1.00 -19.32
C MET A 1 -6.43 -0.05 -18.26
N LEU A 2 -7.63 -0.17 -17.68
CA LEU A 2 -7.96 -1.19 -16.65
C LEU A 2 -7.72 -2.64 -17.09
N ALA A 3 -8.11 -3.00 -18.32
CA ALA A 3 -7.86 -4.35 -18.84
C ALA A 3 -6.36 -4.68 -18.92
N LEU A 4 -5.53 -3.74 -19.38
CA LEU A 4 -4.08 -3.91 -19.45
C LEU A 4 -3.48 -4.06 -18.03
N PHE A 5 -3.97 -3.27 -17.08
CA PHE A 5 -3.57 -3.37 -15.67
C PHE A 5 -3.94 -4.74 -15.09
N ALA A 6 -5.18 -5.20 -15.28
CA ALA A 6 -5.61 -6.52 -14.81
C ALA A 6 -4.76 -7.65 -15.38
N VAL A 7 -4.45 -7.63 -16.69
CA VAL A 7 -3.53 -8.58 -17.33
C VAL A 7 -2.14 -8.51 -16.70
N GLY A 8 -1.62 -7.31 -16.44
CA GLY A 8 -0.32 -7.10 -15.78
C GLY A 8 -0.29 -7.72 -14.37
N VAL A 9 -1.31 -7.48 -13.56
CA VAL A 9 -1.41 -8.03 -12.19
C VAL A 9 -1.51 -9.55 -12.22
N ILE A 10 -2.36 -10.12 -13.09
CA ILE A 10 -2.48 -11.58 -13.26
C ILE A 10 -1.13 -12.16 -13.70
N THR A 11 -0.47 -11.55 -14.66
CA THR A 11 0.87 -11.97 -15.13
C THR A 11 1.87 -11.95 -13.97
N LEU A 12 1.87 -10.91 -13.14
CA LEU A 12 2.76 -10.81 -11.99
C LEU A 12 2.50 -11.92 -10.96
N ILE A 13 1.23 -12.24 -10.67
CA ILE A 13 0.85 -13.31 -9.77
C ILE A 13 1.32 -14.68 -10.32
N VAL A 14 1.11 -14.94 -11.60
CA VAL A 14 1.57 -16.17 -12.25
C VAL A 14 3.10 -16.29 -12.20
N LEU A 15 3.83 -15.21 -12.49
CA LEU A 15 5.30 -15.19 -12.40
C LEU A 15 5.81 -15.45 -10.97
N LYS A 16 5.09 -14.96 -9.94
CA LYS A 16 5.41 -15.23 -8.53
C LYS A 16 5.10 -16.67 -8.14
N ALA A 17 3.93 -17.17 -8.50
CA ALA A 17 3.51 -18.55 -8.22
C ALA A 17 4.45 -19.58 -8.86
N LEU A 18 4.85 -19.35 -10.11
CA LEU A 18 5.75 -20.23 -10.86
C LEU A 18 7.24 -19.99 -10.58
N ASN A 19 7.58 -19.00 -9.72
CA ASN A 19 8.95 -18.64 -9.36
C ASN A 19 9.86 -18.25 -10.53
N PHE A 20 9.33 -17.58 -11.53
CA PHE A 20 10.14 -17.03 -12.60
C PHE A 20 11.14 -15.97 -12.10
N GLY A 21 12.25 -15.78 -12.81
CA GLY A 21 13.37 -14.94 -12.38
C GLY A 21 13.01 -13.53 -11.92
N SER A 22 13.71 -13.02 -10.92
CA SER A 22 13.44 -11.73 -10.24
C SER A 22 13.35 -10.54 -11.19
N ARG A 23 14.18 -10.52 -12.26
CA ARG A 23 14.17 -9.45 -13.26
C ARG A 23 12.85 -9.32 -14.00
N ARG A 24 12.22 -10.45 -14.41
CA ARG A 24 10.92 -10.43 -15.11
C ARG A 24 9.81 -9.95 -14.18
N ARG A 25 9.80 -10.41 -12.95
CA ARG A 25 8.85 -9.95 -11.91
C ARG A 25 8.99 -8.45 -11.65
N GLY A 26 10.23 -7.94 -11.56
CA GLY A 26 10.52 -6.52 -11.39
C GLY A 26 9.98 -5.65 -12.52
N VAL A 27 10.18 -6.05 -13.78
CA VAL A 27 9.67 -5.30 -14.95
C VAL A 27 8.15 -5.22 -14.94
N VAL A 28 7.46 -6.36 -14.75
CA VAL A 28 5.98 -6.38 -14.72
C VAL A 28 5.46 -5.56 -13.53
N LYS A 29 6.13 -5.61 -12.38
CA LYS A 29 5.81 -4.79 -11.21
C LYS A 29 5.86 -3.29 -11.56
N CYS A 30 6.95 -2.82 -12.16
CA CYS A 30 7.10 -1.42 -12.56
C CYS A 30 6.04 -0.99 -13.60
N VAL A 31 5.69 -1.85 -14.54
CA VAL A 31 4.62 -1.56 -15.51
C VAL A 31 3.27 -1.39 -14.81
N CYS A 32 2.92 -2.29 -13.88
CA CYS A 32 1.67 -2.15 -13.11
C CYS A 32 1.67 -0.84 -12.29
N SER A 33 2.80 -0.48 -11.67
CA SER A 33 2.94 0.76 -10.90
C SER A 33 2.80 2.00 -11.80
N ALA A 34 3.37 1.99 -13.00
CA ALA A 34 3.20 3.07 -13.96
C ALA A 34 1.73 3.23 -14.40
N LEU A 35 1.00 2.12 -14.56
CA LEU A 35 -0.40 2.14 -14.98
C LEU A 35 -1.33 2.76 -13.92
N PHE A 36 -1.15 2.44 -12.63
CA PHE A 36 -1.99 3.07 -11.61
C PHE A 36 -1.64 4.56 -11.40
N VAL A 37 -0.37 4.96 -11.54
CA VAL A 37 0.03 6.39 -11.52
C VAL A 37 -0.59 7.12 -12.72
N ALA A 38 -0.52 6.53 -13.91
CA ALA A 38 -1.12 7.13 -15.10
C ALA A 38 -2.64 7.28 -14.96
N MET A 39 -3.33 6.29 -14.33
CA MET A 39 -4.76 6.40 -14.04
C MET A 39 -5.05 7.53 -13.05
N ALA A 40 -4.28 7.63 -11.97
CA ALA A 40 -4.41 8.70 -11.00
C ALA A 40 -4.19 10.08 -11.64
N ALA A 41 -3.20 10.22 -12.52
CA ALA A 41 -2.91 11.46 -13.22
C ALA A 41 -4.05 11.85 -14.18
N VAL A 42 -4.63 10.90 -14.92
CA VAL A 42 -5.76 11.16 -15.81
C VAL A 42 -6.98 11.65 -15.03
N ASN A 43 -7.30 11.01 -13.91
CA ASN A 43 -8.45 11.40 -13.10
C ASN A 43 -8.20 12.72 -12.35
N PHE A 44 -6.95 13.01 -11.99
CA PHE A 44 -6.56 14.28 -11.38
C PHE A 44 -6.76 15.48 -12.31
N VAL A 45 -6.40 15.37 -13.60
CA VAL A 45 -6.50 16.48 -14.58
C VAL A 45 -7.94 16.98 -14.75
N GLY A 46 -8.95 16.13 -14.51
CA GLY A 46 -10.36 16.52 -14.53
C GLY A 46 -10.88 17.18 -13.25
N SER A 47 -10.04 17.37 -12.23
CA SER A 47 -10.48 17.80 -10.90
C SER A 47 -10.06 19.24 -10.59
N ILE A 48 -10.95 20.00 -9.93
CA ILE A 48 -10.71 21.39 -9.50
C ILE A 48 -10.10 21.42 -8.07
N TYR A 49 -10.00 20.28 -7.39
CA TYR A 49 -9.65 20.22 -5.97
C TYR A 49 -8.15 20.00 -5.75
N GLU A 50 -7.46 21.02 -5.21
CA GLU A 50 -6.02 20.96 -4.88
C GLU A 50 -5.64 19.81 -3.93
N LEU A 51 -6.53 19.43 -3.01
CA LEU A 51 -6.30 18.34 -2.07
C LEU A 51 -6.07 16.98 -2.74
N ARG A 52 -6.63 16.74 -3.94
CA ARG A 52 -6.38 15.51 -4.70
C ARG A 52 -4.92 15.35 -5.12
N ALA A 53 -4.16 16.43 -5.15
CA ALA A 53 -2.72 16.38 -5.38
C ALA A 53 -1.99 15.55 -4.30
N LEU A 54 -2.46 15.57 -3.04
CA LEU A 54 -1.90 14.72 -1.97
C LEU A 54 -2.08 13.24 -2.28
N ALA A 55 -3.26 12.84 -2.75
CA ALA A 55 -3.49 11.44 -3.10
C ALA A 55 -2.68 11.03 -4.35
N LEU A 56 -2.58 11.88 -5.36
CA LEU A 56 -1.71 11.66 -6.53
C LEU A 56 -0.24 11.49 -6.10
N LEU A 57 0.27 12.36 -5.22
CA LEU A 57 1.61 12.24 -4.65
C LEU A 57 1.78 10.94 -3.87
N GLY A 58 0.77 10.54 -3.08
CA GLY A 58 0.77 9.27 -2.36
C GLY A 58 0.93 8.07 -3.30
N VAL A 59 0.14 8.03 -4.37
CA VAL A 59 0.22 7.00 -5.41
C VAL A 59 1.58 7.02 -6.12
N ALA A 60 2.13 8.20 -6.42
CA ALA A 60 3.44 8.34 -7.04
C ALA A 60 4.58 7.85 -6.13
N PHE A 61 4.53 8.16 -4.83
CA PHE A 61 5.50 7.64 -3.86
C PHE A 61 5.39 6.11 -3.70
N ALA A 62 4.19 5.55 -3.75
CA ALA A 62 4.02 4.09 -3.74
C ALA A 62 4.69 3.44 -4.96
N ALA A 63 4.50 4.00 -6.16
CA ALA A 63 5.16 3.53 -7.37
C ALA A 63 6.69 3.66 -7.30
N LEU A 64 7.21 4.76 -6.75
CA LEU A 64 8.64 4.93 -6.51
C LEU A 64 9.18 3.86 -5.56
N GLY A 65 8.44 3.57 -4.48
CA GLY A 65 8.76 2.49 -3.56
C GLY A 65 8.83 1.13 -4.25
N ASP A 66 7.91 0.85 -5.17
CA ASP A 66 7.91 -0.38 -5.97
C ASP A 66 9.17 -0.53 -6.82
N VAL A 67 9.59 0.55 -7.48
CA VAL A 67 10.84 0.55 -8.28
C VAL A 67 12.05 0.30 -7.38
N LEU A 68 12.13 0.96 -6.24
CA LEU A 68 13.22 0.81 -5.28
C LEU A 68 13.31 -0.60 -4.71
N LEU A 69 12.16 -1.22 -4.40
CA LEU A 69 12.11 -2.60 -3.90
C LEU A 69 12.47 -3.66 -4.95
N VAL A 70 12.54 -3.34 -6.25
CA VAL A 70 13.12 -4.26 -7.25
C VAL A 70 14.60 -4.53 -6.93
N PHE A 71 15.29 -3.56 -6.31
CA PHE A 71 16.70 -3.63 -5.94
C PHE A 71 16.93 -3.83 -4.43
N MET A 72 15.95 -4.44 -3.73
CA MET A 72 15.95 -4.59 -2.26
C MET A 72 17.11 -5.41 -1.69
N ASP A 73 17.86 -6.14 -2.53
CA ASP A 73 19.08 -6.86 -2.12
C ASP A 73 20.13 -5.91 -1.53
N LYS A 74 20.12 -4.65 -1.94
CA LYS A 74 20.96 -3.61 -1.36
C LYS A 74 20.19 -2.86 -0.27
N ARG A 75 20.72 -2.87 0.96
CA ARG A 75 20.11 -2.23 2.14
C ARG A 75 19.65 -0.78 1.90
N LEU A 76 20.43 -0.01 1.12
CA LEU A 76 20.09 1.38 0.84
C LEU A 76 18.77 1.49 0.06
N TYR A 77 18.61 0.70 -1.02
CA TYR A 77 17.37 0.72 -1.82
C TYR A 77 16.17 0.22 -1.03
N PHE A 78 16.37 -0.79 -0.17
CA PHE A 78 15.31 -1.23 0.75
C PHE A 78 14.86 -0.11 1.68
N LEU A 79 15.80 0.60 2.34
CA LEU A 79 15.47 1.72 3.23
C LEU A 79 14.79 2.88 2.48
N MET A 80 15.29 3.24 1.30
CA MET A 80 14.66 4.26 0.45
C MET A 80 13.24 3.84 0.03
N GLY A 81 13.01 2.56 -0.27
CA GLY A 81 11.69 2.02 -0.54
C GLY A 81 10.74 2.18 0.65
N VAL A 82 11.21 1.81 1.87
CA VAL A 82 10.43 1.99 3.11
C VAL A 82 10.08 3.46 3.34
N VAL A 83 11.03 4.38 3.15
CA VAL A 83 10.78 5.83 3.26
C VAL A 83 9.75 6.29 2.21
N SER A 84 9.87 5.82 0.97
CA SER A 84 8.93 6.17 -0.10
C SER A 84 7.50 5.71 0.23
N PHE A 85 7.32 4.48 0.71
CA PHE A 85 6.02 3.98 1.16
C PHE A 85 5.50 4.70 2.41
N SER A 86 6.39 5.13 3.32
CA SER A 86 6.01 5.98 4.46
C SER A 86 5.45 7.31 3.99
N CYS A 87 6.09 7.95 3.02
CA CYS A 87 5.59 9.18 2.40
C CYS A 87 4.25 8.94 1.68
N ALA A 88 4.10 7.82 0.97
CA ALA A 88 2.85 7.43 0.33
C ALA A 88 1.70 7.36 1.35
N SER A 89 1.90 6.59 2.42
CA SER A 89 0.90 6.40 3.48
C SER A 89 0.56 7.72 4.18
N LEU A 90 1.56 8.58 4.41
CA LEU A 90 1.34 9.90 5.00
C LEU A 90 0.49 10.79 4.09
N CYS A 91 0.83 10.89 2.80
CA CYS A 91 0.07 11.67 1.82
C CYS A 91 -1.38 11.19 1.70
N LEU A 92 -1.61 9.88 1.63
CA LEU A 92 -2.95 9.30 1.56
C LEU A 92 -3.74 9.56 2.86
N SER A 93 -3.09 9.46 4.03
CA SER A 93 -3.71 9.78 5.32
C SER A 93 -4.09 11.25 5.43
N MET A 94 -3.21 12.16 4.99
CA MET A 94 -3.49 13.60 4.96
C MET A 94 -4.65 13.92 4.01
N TYR A 95 -4.66 13.33 2.82
CA TYR A 95 -5.79 13.47 1.89
C TYR A 95 -7.10 13.02 2.53
N SER A 96 -7.11 11.83 3.14
CA SER A 96 -8.28 11.30 3.85
C SER A 96 -8.78 12.26 4.92
N PHE A 97 -7.86 12.75 5.74
CA PHE A 97 -8.16 13.62 6.87
C PHE A 97 -8.74 14.98 6.44
N PHE A 98 -8.13 15.61 5.45
CA PHE A 98 -8.57 16.93 4.98
C PHE A 98 -9.82 16.88 4.11
N THR A 99 -10.07 15.76 3.42
CA THR A 99 -11.23 15.62 2.52
C THR A 99 -12.46 15.11 3.25
N PHE A 100 -12.33 14.12 4.14
CA PHE A 100 -13.44 13.44 4.79
C PHE A 100 -13.61 13.80 6.27
N GLY A 101 -12.68 14.58 6.82
CA GLY A 101 -12.72 15.07 8.20
C GLY A 101 -12.32 14.03 9.24
N TRP A 102 -12.51 14.41 10.50
CA TRP A 102 -12.12 13.60 11.66
C TRP A 102 -13.18 12.54 11.98
N GLN A 103 -12.76 11.29 12.03
CA GLN A 103 -13.62 10.16 12.32
C GLN A 103 -13.03 9.34 13.47
N TRP A 104 -13.60 9.39 14.65
CA TRP A 104 -13.05 8.78 15.88
C TRP A 104 -12.80 7.27 15.79
N TRP A 105 -13.55 6.55 14.96
CA TRP A 105 -13.46 5.09 14.83
C TRP A 105 -12.09 4.59 14.36
N PHE A 106 -11.36 5.38 13.58
CA PHE A 106 -10.03 4.97 13.11
C PHE A 106 -9.05 4.75 14.27
N VAL A 107 -9.21 5.48 15.40
CA VAL A 107 -8.32 5.38 16.56
C VAL A 107 -8.35 3.97 17.14
N PHE A 108 -9.52 3.35 17.26
CA PHE A 108 -9.65 1.99 17.80
C PHE A 108 -8.93 0.96 16.92
N ILE A 109 -9.09 1.06 15.59
CA ILE A 109 -8.45 0.14 14.64
C ILE A 109 -6.95 0.36 14.63
N PHE A 110 -6.51 1.62 14.62
CA PHE A 110 -5.10 1.99 14.69
C PHE A 110 -4.43 1.47 15.96
N VAL A 111 -5.04 1.71 17.13
CA VAL A 111 -4.53 1.22 18.42
C VAL A 111 -4.50 -0.31 18.46
N ALA A 112 -5.55 -0.98 17.99
CA ALA A 112 -5.58 -2.44 17.94
C ALA A 112 -4.45 -3.01 17.07
N PHE A 113 -4.17 -2.41 15.90
CA PHE A 113 -3.08 -2.85 15.03
C PHE A 113 -1.71 -2.60 15.66
N VAL A 114 -1.45 -1.40 16.18
CA VAL A 114 -0.17 -1.05 16.81
C VAL A 114 0.09 -1.93 18.04
N SER A 115 -0.94 -2.19 18.84
CA SER A 115 -0.85 -3.11 19.98
C SER A 115 -0.55 -4.54 19.53
N GLY A 116 -1.24 -5.03 18.49
CA GLY A 116 -1.00 -6.36 17.92
C GLY A 116 0.42 -6.51 17.37
N LEU A 117 0.94 -5.48 16.69
CA LEU A 117 2.32 -5.46 16.20
C LEU A 117 3.33 -5.52 17.36
N SER A 118 3.09 -4.72 18.41
CA SER A 118 3.96 -4.69 19.61
C SER A 118 3.96 -6.04 20.33
N VAL A 119 2.79 -6.65 20.50
CA VAL A 119 2.66 -8.01 21.07
C VAL A 119 3.40 -9.03 20.20
N GLY A 120 3.24 -8.99 18.87
CA GLY A 120 3.95 -9.86 17.95
C GLY A 120 5.48 -9.74 18.05
N GLN A 121 6.01 -8.55 18.31
CA GLN A 121 7.44 -8.32 18.51
C GLN A 121 7.90 -8.86 19.88
N VAL A 122 7.13 -8.65 20.95
CA VAL A 122 7.46 -9.18 22.29
C VAL A 122 7.55 -10.71 22.26
N PHE A 123 6.62 -11.38 21.60
CA PHE A 123 6.63 -12.83 21.45
C PHE A 123 7.59 -13.34 20.35
N LYS A 124 8.37 -12.44 19.72
CA LYS A 124 9.30 -12.77 18.61
C LYS A 124 8.66 -13.48 17.43
N VAL A 125 7.36 -13.29 17.22
CA VAL A 125 6.65 -13.74 16.03
C VAL A 125 7.07 -12.90 14.82
N ILE A 126 7.34 -11.60 15.07
CA ILE A 126 7.85 -10.64 14.09
C ILE A 126 9.15 -10.07 14.64
N ASP A 127 10.27 -10.32 13.93
CA ASP A 127 11.57 -9.77 14.33
C ASP A 127 12.13 -8.88 13.22
N PHE A 128 12.08 -7.57 13.43
CA PHE A 128 12.61 -6.55 12.52
C PHE A 128 14.13 -6.35 12.64
N GLY A 129 14.78 -6.99 13.59
CA GLY A 129 16.22 -6.92 13.82
C GLY A 129 16.72 -5.48 13.93
N ARG A 130 17.79 -5.14 13.20
CA ARG A 130 18.40 -3.80 13.22
C ARG A 130 17.55 -2.69 12.61
N SER A 131 16.46 -3.02 11.94
CA SER A 131 15.58 -2.07 11.23
C SER A 131 14.30 -1.77 12.00
N VAL A 132 14.20 -2.19 13.27
CA VAL A 132 12.99 -2.11 14.11
C VAL A 132 12.38 -0.71 14.16
N VAL A 133 13.20 0.33 14.31
CA VAL A 133 12.70 1.72 14.42
C VAL A 133 12.03 2.18 13.12
N TYR A 134 12.72 2.00 11.99
CA TYR A 134 12.20 2.43 10.68
C TYR A 134 10.93 1.66 10.29
N LEU A 135 10.90 0.36 10.56
CA LEU A 135 9.76 -0.48 10.23
C LEU A 135 8.56 -0.24 11.15
N ASN A 136 8.79 0.10 12.41
CA ASN A 136 7.70 0.50 13.31
C ASN A 136 7.07 1.84 12.90
N ILE A 137 7.88 2.84 12.53
CA ILE A 137 7.36 4.11 12.00
C ILE A 137 6.56 3.85 10.72
N TYR A 138 7.12 3.09 9.79
CA TYR A 138 6.44 2.70 8.55
C TYR A 138 5.11 1.98 8.83
N SER A 139 5.13 0.94 9.65
CA SER A 139 3.93 0.16 9.99
C SER A 139 2.86 1.03 10.67
N GLY A 140 3.27 1.99 11.49
CA GLY A 140 2.36 2.97 12.10
C GLY A 140 1.68 3.86 11.06
N LEU A 141 2.44 4.39 10.09
CA LEU A 141 1.88 5.23 9.01
C LEU A 141 0.93 4.46 8.10
N VAL A 142 1.29 3.21 7.76
CA VAL A 142 0.44 2.32 6.97
C VAL A 142 -0.84 1.95 7.74
N ALA A 143 -0.71 1.67 9.04
CA ALA A 143 -1.86 1.41 9.91
C ALA A 143 -2.79 2.63 10.02
N LEU A 144 -2.23 3.84 10.09
CA LEU A 144 -3.01 5.07 10.08
C LEU A 144 -3.82 5.20 8.77
N CYS A 145 -3.14 5.02 7.63
CA CYS A 145 -3.79 5.07 6.31
C CYS A 145 -4.91 4.04 6.18
N GLY A 146 -4.64 2.79 6.57
CA GLY A 146 -5.61 1.69 6.49
C GLY A 146 -6.78 1.84 7.46
N SER A 147 -6.55 2.34 8.68
CA SER A 147 -7.62 2.56 9.66
C SER A 147 -8.55 3.70 9.22
N LEU A 148 -8.02 4.79 8.67
CA LEU A 148 -8.83 5.85 8.05
C LEU A 148 -9.62 5.30 6.87
N GLY A 149 -9.00 4.52 5.98
CA GLY A 149 -9.66 3.89 4.84
C GLY A 149 -10.79 2.95 5.26
N PHE A 150 -10.55 2.08 6.24
CA PHE A 150 -11.58 1.17 6.77
C PHE A 150 -12.78 1.94 7.36
N THR A 151 -12.50 3.02 8.07
CA THR A 151 -13.56 3.84 8.67
C THR A 151 -14.46 4.46 7.60
N LEU A 152 -13.90 4.94 6.48
CA LEU A 152 -14.67 5.45 5.34
C LEU A 152 -15.59 4.38 4.74
N VAL A 153 -15.10 3.14 4.62
CA VAL A 153 -15.89 2.01 4.10
C VAL A 153 -17.07 1.68 5.03
N VAL A 154 -16.82 1.63 6.35
CA VAL A 154 -17.83 1.21 7.33
C VAL A 154 -18.89 2.29 7.54
N GLN A 155 -18.50 3.56 7.56
CA GLN A 155 -19.46 4.66 7.76
C GLN A 155 -20.35 4.92 6.56
N GLY A 156 -19.94 4.47 5.36
CA GLY A 156 -20.76 4.61 4.17
C GLY A 156 -21.08 6.07 3.87
N THR A 157 -20.08 6.84 3.42
CA THR A 157 -20.24 8.27 3.06
C THR A 157 -21.27 8.50 1.94
N GLY A 158 -21.78 7.43 1.33
CA GLY A 158 -22.83 7.46 0.31
C GLY A 158 -22.32 7.80 -1.10
N ASP A 159 -21.06 8.23 -1.24
CA ASP A 159 -20.47 8.53 -2.54
C ASP A 159 -19.43 7.48 -2.94
N MET A 160 -19.44 7.13 -4.24
CA MET A 160 -18.56 6.11 -4.80
C MET A 160 -17.07 6.45 -4.66
N PRO A 161 -16.60 7.69 -4.90
CA PRO A 161 -15.19 8.04 -4.73
C PRO A 161 -14.64 7.76 -3.33
N SER A 162 -15.37 8.16 -2.28
CA SER A 162 -14.97 7.92 -0.89
C SER A 162 -14.88 6.43 -0.57
N PHE A 163 -15.83 5.64 -1.05
CA PHE A 163 -15.82 4.19 -0.88
C PHE A 163 -14.61 3.55 -1.60
N LEU A 164 -14.34 3.94 -2.85
CA LEU A 164 -13.19 3.43 -3.61
C LEU A 164 -11.87 3.80 -2.94
N PHE A 165 -11.73 5.05 -2.48
CA PHE A 165 -10.56 5.50 -1.76
C PHE A 165 -10.35 4.71 -0.46
N GLY A 166 -11.40 4.60 0.35
CA GLY A 166 -11.35 3.89 1.63
C GLY A 166 -11.00 2.41 1.45
N MET A 167 -11.66 1.72 0.52
CA MET A 167 -11.39 0.33 0.20
C MET A 167 -9.95 0.16 -0.32
N GLY A 168 -9.49 1.07 -1.18
CA GLY A 168 -8.13 1.06 -1.71
C GLY A 168 -7.06 1.18 -0.61
N CYS A 169 -7.21 2.15 0.31
CA CYS A 169 -6.32 2.32 1.47
C CYS A 169 -6.35 1.12 2.41
N PHE A 170 -7.52 0.53 2.64
CA PHE A 170 -7.65 -0.66 3.48
C PHE A 170 -6.98 -1.88 2.84
N MET A 171 -7.17 -2.12 1.53
CA MET A 171 -6.49 -3.20 0.81
C MET A 171 -4.98 -3.00 0.80
N TYR A 172 -4.50 -1.76 0.61
CA TYR A 172 -3.09 -1.41 0.71
C TYR A 172 -2.53 -1.78 2.09
N PHE A 173 -3.22 -1.41 3.17
CA PHE A 173 -2.83 -1.76 4.54
C PHE A 173 -2.75 -3.29 4.77
N ILE A 174 -3.76 -4.05 4.36
CA ILE A 174 -3.75 -5.51 4.51
C ILE A 174 -2.61 -6.13 3.67
N SER A 175 -2.33 -5.59 2.48
CA SER A 175 -1.21 -6.06 1.67
C SER A 175 0.13 -5.88 2.38
N ASP A 176 0.31 -4.78 3.10
CA ASP A 176 1.55 -4.51 3.82
C ASP A 176 1.71 -5.41 5.05
N ILE A 177 0.62 -5.79 5.71
CA ILE A 177 0.65 -6.85 6.72
C ILE A 177 1.14 -8.16 6.07
N CYS A 178 0.61 -8.53 4.92
CA CYS A 178 1.06 -9.72 4.19
C CYS A 178 2.54 -9.62 3.79
N LEU A 179 3.02 -8.44 3.37
CA LEU A 179 4.43 -8.21 3.06
C LEU A 179 5.32 -8.38 4.30
N GLY A 180 4.91 -7.84 5.44
CA GLY A 180 5.61 -8.03 6.71
C GLY A 180 5.69 -9.49 7.13
N LEU A 181 4.57 -10.22 7.05
CA LEU A 181 4.52 -11.66 7.32
C LEU A 181 5.38 -12.47 6.34
N TYR A 182 5.38 -12.10 5.06
CA TYR A 182 6.23 -12.71 4.03
C TYR A 182 7.72 -12.57 4.33
N LEU A 183 8.15 -11.38 4.74
CA LEU A 183 9.57 -11.07 4.97
C LEU A 183 10.07 -11.60 6.33
N TYR A 184 9.27 -11.50 7.38
CA TYR A 184 9.74 -11.65 8.76
C TYR A 184 9.20 -12.89 9.48
N THR A 185 8.07 -13.46 9.05
CA THR A 185 7.44 -14.60 9.74
C THR A 185 7.50 -15.88 8.91
N PHE A 186 6.95 -15.86 7.70
CA PHE A 186 6.79 -17.05 6.86
C PHE A 186 7.96 -17.33 5.91
N LYS A 187 9.11 -16.66 6.08
CA LYS A 187 10.36 -16.88 5.34
C LYS A 187 10.15 -17.10 3.83
N HIS A 188 9.56 -16.11 3.17
CA HIS A 188 9.35 -16.11 1.72
C HIS A 188 8.33 -17.12 1.17
N ASN A 189 7.24 -17.36 1.90
CA ASN A 189 6.13 -18.19 1.41
C ASN A 189 5.46 -17.53 0.19
N ARG A 190 5.45 -18.23 -0.95
CA ARG A 190 4.93 -17.74 -2.23
C ARG A 190 3.45 -17.38 -2.20
N LEU A 191 2.66 -18.13 -1.43
CA LEU A 191 1.22 -17.86 -1.31
C LEU A 191 0.98 -16.50 -0.68
N VAL A 192 1.72 -16.17 0.39
CA VAL A 192 1.63 -14.85 1.06
C VAL A 192 2.08 -13.73 0.11
N ASP A 193 3.13 -13.96 -0.70
CA ASP A 193 3.58 -13.00 -1.71
C ASP A 193 2.55 -12.77 -2.84
N CYS A 194 1.83 -13.81 -3.24
CA CYS A 194 0.73 -13.69 -4.20
C CYS A 194 -0.46 -12.91 -3.61
N ILE A 195 -0.86 -13.22 -2.36
CA ILE A 195 -1.93 -12.50 -1.66
C ILE A 195 -1.57 -11.03 -1.51
N ASN A 196 -0.33 -10.72 -1.10
CA ASN A 196 0.16 -9.35 -1.05
C ASN A 196 -0.06 -8.63 -2.40
N THR A 197 0.34 -9.26 -3.51
CA THR A 197 0.18 -8.68 -4.85
C THR A 197 -1.29 -8.47 -5.23
N MET A 198 -2.16 -9.43 -4.89
CA MET A 198 -3.61 -9.37 -5.15
C MET A 198 -4.30 -8.24 -4.39
N LEU A 199 -3.77 -7.82 -3.25
CA LEU A 199 -4.33 -6.75 -2.45
C LEU A 199 -3.70 -5.39 -2.80
N TYR A 200 -2.39 -5.36 -2.98
CA TYR A 200 -1.62 -4.14 -3.19
C TYR A 200 -2.01 -3.41 -4.48
N PHE A 201 -1.88 -4.08 -5.63
CA PHE A 201 -2.12 -3.43 -6.92
C PHE A 201 -3.57 -3.01 -7.12
N PRO A 202 -4.58 -3.86 -6.89
CA PRO A 202 -5.97 -3.41 -6.96
C PRO A 202 -6.28 -2.32 -5.93
N GLY A 203 -5.72 -2.37 -4.72
CA GLY A 203 -5.88 -1.33 -3.71
C GLY A 203 -5.43 0.04 -4.22
N LEU A 204 -4.21 0.17 -4.74
CA LEU A 204 -3.72 1.43 -5.30
C LEU A 204 -4.46 1.85 -6.59
N MET A 205 -4.96 0.90 -7.39
CA MET A 205 -5.81 1.22 -8.54
C MET A 205 -7.16 1.80 -8.08
N LEU A 206 -7.77 1.29 -7.01
CA LEU A 206 -8.99 1.86 -6.44
C LEU A 206 -8.76 3.29 -5.93
N VAL A 207 -7.63 3.55 -5.25
CA VAL A 207 -7.23 4.91 -4.88
C VAL A 207 -7.09 5.80 -6.12
N ALA A 208 -6.46 5.31 -7.19
CA ALA A 208 -6.29 6.06 -8.43
C ALA A 208 -7.63 6.35 -9.14
N LEU A 209 -8.61 5.45 -9.03
CA LEU A 209 -9.95 5.61 -9.61
C LEU A 209 -10.83 6.56 -8.79
N SER A 210 -10.52 6.80 -7.53
CA SER A 210 -11.27 7.70 -6.65
C SER A 210 -10.95 9.17 -6.87
N LEU A 211 -9.87 9.48 -7.58
CA LEU A 211 -9.42 10.86 -7.91
C LEU A 211 -10.16 11.45 -9.11
#